data_16d95506224eae774e30744829a71cbd
#
_entry.id   16d95506224eae774e30744829a71cbd
#
_cell.length_a   1.000
_cell.length_b   1.000
_cell.length_c   1.000
_cell.angle_alpha   90.00
_cell.angle_beta   90.00
_cell.angle_gamma   90.00
#
_symmetry.space_group_name_H-M   'P 1'
#
loop_
_entity.id
_entity.type
_entity.pdbx_description
1 polymer ?
#
loop_
_entity_poly.entity_id
_entity_poly.type
_entity_poly.pdbx_seq_one_letter_code
_entity_poly.pdbx_strand_id
1 'polypeptide(L)'
;MQITLRRKFDFEAAQHLPSFPEGHKCRRLHGHSFALEVCVTGSVDPKSGLLYDHAKIAAVVRPILEKLDHTSLNDTPGLENPTLEIICQWFWKQLSPKLPGLSEITLHETPRASCTLRGP
;
A
#
# COMPACT_ATOMS: atom_id res chain seq x y z
N MET A 1 -12.87 -18.52 -15.65
CA MET A 1 -12.65 -17.07 -15.82
C MET A 1 -11.94 -16.54 -14.60
N GLN A 2 -10.98 -15.67 -14.81
CA GLN A 2 -10.32 -14.96 -13.72
C GLN A 2 -10.95 -13.59 -13.50
N ILE A 3 -11.06 -13.20 -12.26
CA ILE A 3 -11.50 -11.86 -11.88
C ILE A 3 -10.49 -11.23 -10.93
N THR A 4 -10.56 -9.93 -10.78
CA THR A 4 -9.76 -9.18 -9.82
C THR A 4 -10.68 -8.40 -8.92
N LEU A 5 -10.53 -8.62 -7.61
CA LEU A 5 -11.17 -7.79 -6.59
C LEU A 5 -10.20 -6.70 -6.16
N ARG A 6 -10.73 -5.51 -6.01
CA ARG A 6 -9.96 -4.35 -5.56
C ARG A 6 -10.62 -3.76 -4.32
N ARG A 7 -9.81 -3.51 -3.31
CA ARG A 7 -10.27 -2.82 -2.12
C ARG A 7 -9.36 -1.63 -1.81
N LYS A 8 -9.98 -0.51 -1.42
CA LYS A 8 -9.29 0.74 -1.12
C LYS A 8 -9.23 0.99 0.36
N PHE A 9 -8.12 1.60 0.79
CA PHE A 9 -7.86 1.99 2.17
C PHE A 9 -7.20 3.36 2.18
N ASP A 10 -7.36 4.10 3.28
CA ASP A 10 -6.73 5.41 3.45
C ASP A 10 -5.89 5.41 4.71
N PHE A 11 -4.81 6.19 4.71
CA PHE A 11 -4.04 6.48 5.90
C PHE A 11 -3.34 7.82 5.77
N GLU A 12 -3.07 8.45 6.91
CA GLU A 12 -2.40 9.73 6.99
C GLU A 12 -1.01 9.52 7.58
N ALA A 13 0.01 10.07 6.95
CA ALA A 13 1.37 9.93 7.46
C ALA A 13 2.24 11.10 7.05
N ALA A 14 3.25 11.36 7.88
CA ALA A 14 4.28 12.34 7.60
C ALA A 14 5.52 11.65 7.03
N GLN A 15 6.31 12.37 6.28
CA GLN A 15 7.56 11.89 5.71
C GLN A 15 8.50 13.03 5.38
N HIS A 16 9.78 12.70 5.28
CA HIS A 16 10.77 13.52 4.59
C HIS A 16 11.59 12.61 3.69
N LEU A 17 12.06 13.13 2.56
CA LEU A 17 12.79 12.35 1.57
C LEU A 17 14.27 12.74 1.58
N PRO A 18 15.11 12.02 2.37
CA PRO A 18 16.50 12.41 2.57
C PRO A 18 17.38 12.27 1.33
N SER A 19 16.94 11.52 0.31
CA SER A 19 17.67 11.36 -0.93
C SER A 19 17.59 12.59 -1.86
N PHE A 20 16.63 13.50 -1.61
CA PHE A 20 16.54 14.74 -2.39
C PHE A 20 17.60 15.73 -1.92
N PRO A 21 18.08 16.64 -2.83
CA PRO A 21 19.07 17.65 -2.47
C PRO A 21 18.61 18.59 -1.37
N GLU A 22 19.55 19.12 -0.60
CA GLU A 22 19.25 20.19 0.36
C GLU A 22 18.53 21.34 -0.34
N GLY A 23 17.52 21.90 0.34
CA GLY A 23 16.70 22.97 -0.20
C GLY A 23 15.50 22.48 -1.00
N HIS A 24 15.47 21.21 -1.42
CA HIS A 24 14.29 20.65 -2.09
C HIS A 24 13.14 20.51 -1.09
N LYS A 25 11.93 20.89 -1.51
CA LYS A 25 10.74 20.88 -0.64
C LYS A 25 10.44 19.49 -0.07
N CYS A 26 10.68 18.42 -0.85
CA CYS A 26 10.42 17.05 -0.43
C CYS A 26 11.38 16.55 0.64
N ARG A 27 12.52 17.20 0.83
CA ARG A 27 13.45 16.89 1.91
C ARG A 27 12.95 17.38 3.27
N ARG A 28 12.03 18.34 3.28
CA ARG A 28 11.40 18.84 4.50
C ARG A 28 10.33 17.86 4.98
N LEU A 29 10.09 17.86 6.28
CA LEU A 29 8.97 17.10 6.83
C LEU A 29 7.67 17.63 6.28
N HIS A 30 6.85 16.76 5.72
CA HIS A 30 5.52 17.07 5.19
C HIS A 30 4.64 15.83 5.31
N GLY A 31 3.36 15.97 5.04
CA GLY A 31 2.41 14.87 5.15
C GLY A 31 1.56 14.72 3.91
N HIS A 32 0.99 13.53 3.77
CA HIS A 32 0.06 13.20 2.71
C HIS A 32 -1.11 12.39 3.26
N SER A 33 -2.25 12.51 2.57
CA SER A 33 -3.38 11.60 2.72
C SER A 33 -3.18 10.49 1.68
N PHE A 34 -2.62 9.38 2.13
CA PHE A 34 -2.35 8.25 1.24
C PHE A 34 -3.59 7.41 1.01
N ALA A 35 -3.71 6.84 -0.18
CA ALA A 35 -4.72 5.84 -0.49
C ALA A 35 -4.04 4.59 -1.05
N LEU A 36 -4.38 3.43 -0.50
CA LEU A 36 -3.84 2.14 -0.91
C LEU A 36 -4.94 1.32 -1.55
N GLU A 37 -4.71 0.84 -2.78
CA GLU A 37 -5.58 -0.11 -3.45
C GLU A 37 -4.90 -1.47 -3.47
N VAL A 38 -5.61 -2.48 -3.00
CA VAL A 38 -5.11 -3.86 -2.93
C VAL A 38 -5.96 -4.73 -3.84
N CYS A 39 -5.33 -5.44 -4.77
CA CYS A 39 -6.00 -6.30 -5.74
C CYS A 39 -5.62 -7.75 -5.53
N VAL A 40 -6.64 -8.60 -5.52
CA VAL A 40 -6.51 -10.07 -5.47
C VAL A 40 -7.15 -10.64 -6.73
N THR A 41 -6.44 -11.52 -7.42
CA THR A 41 -6.89 -12.12 -8.68
C THR A 41 -7.00 -13.63 -8.54
N GLY A 42 -8.01 -14.22 -9.15
CA GLY A 42 -8.22 -15.66 -9.18
C GLY A 42 -9.56 -16.04 -9.77
N SER A 43 -9.97 -17.28 -9.53
CA SER A 43 -11.22 -17.83 -10.03
C SER A 43 -12.28 -17.83 -8.93
N VAL A 44 -13.52 -17.62 -9.33
CA VAL A 44 -14.67 -17.65 -8.43
C VAL A 44 -14.96 -19.07 -8.00
N ASP A 45 -15.15 -19.29 -6.70
CA ASP A 45 -15.67 -20.55 -6.18
C ASP A 45 -17.15 -20.66 -6.61
N PRO A 46 -17.53 -21.69 -7.39
CA PRO A 46 -18.90 -21.81 -7.87
C PRO A 46 -19.94 -22.05 -6.77
N LYS A 47 -19.52 -22.51 -5.59
CA LYS A 47 -20.44 -22.75 -4.47
C LYS A 47 -20.75 -21.47 -3.71
N SER A 48 -19.71 -20.70 -3.36
CA SER A 48 -19.89 -19.46 -2.60
C SER A 48 -20.17 -18.25 -3.48
N GLY A 49 -19.79 -18.30 -4.76
CA GLY A 49 -19.85 -17.15 -5.66
C GLY A 49 -18.75 -16.12 -5.38
N LEU A 50 -17.75 -16.48 -4.59
CA LEU A 50 -16.69 -15.56 -4.16
C LEU A 50 -15.34 -15.98 -4.72
N LEU A 51 -14.52 -15.01 -5.05
CA LEU A 51 -13.07 -15.19 -5.17
C LEU A 51 -12.45 -15.12 -3.77
N TYR A 52 -12.81 -14.10 -3.02
CA TYR A 52 -12.24 -13.79 -1.73
C TYR A 52 -13.23 -12.92 -0.95
N ASP A 53 -13.34 -13.15 0.34
CA ASP A 53 -14.13 -12.28 1.20
C ASP A 53 -13.38 -10.97 1.44
N HIS A 54 -13.96 -9.84 1.04
CA HIS A 54 -13.29 -8.58 1.24
C HIS A 54 -13.03 -8.25 2.72
N ALA A 55 -13.80 -8.79 3.63
CA ALA A 55 -13.57 -8.63 5.07
C ALA A 55 -12.24 -9.27 5.48
N LYS A 56 -11.84 -10.36 4.83
CA LYS A 56 -10.55 -11.01 5.06
C LYS A 56 -9.40 -10.17 4.52
N ILE A 57 -9.61 -9.52 3.37
CA ILE A 57 -8.62 -8.56 2.84
C ILE A 57 -8.41 -7.44 3.86
N ALA A 58 -9.49 -6.86 4.36
CA ALA A 58 -9.40 -5.79 5.36
C ALA A 58 -8.75 -6.25 6.65
N ALA A 59 -9.03 -7.48 7.10
CA ALA A 59 -8.44 -8.04 8.32
C ALA A 59 -6.92 -8.19 8.21
N VAL A 60 -6.41 -8.44 7.01
CA VAL A 60 -4.96 -8.49 6.76
C VAL A 60 -4.36 -7.09 6.62
N VAL A 61 -5.03 -6.21 5.87
CA VAL A 61 -4.47 -4.89 5.51
C VAL A 61 -4.49 -3.92 6.68
N ARG A 62 -5.59 -3.84 7.44
CA ARG A 62 -5.75 -2.84 8.50
C ARG A 62 -4.65 -2.86 9.57
N PRO A 63 -4.23 -4.01 10.11
CA PRO A 63 -3.13 -4.02 11.08
C PRO A 63 -1.81 -3.50 10.52
N ILE A 64 -1.58 -3.70 9.22
CA ILE A 64 -0.37 -3.21 8.55
C ILE A 64 -0.47 -1.69 8.36
N LEU A 65 -1.64 -1.19 7.96
CA LEU A 65 -1.87 0.26 7.85
C LEU A 65 -1.71 0.98 9.19
N GLU A 66 -2.17 0.37 10.27
CA GLU A 66 -2.08 0.97 11.61
C GLU A 66 -0.64 1.22 12.04
N LYS A 67 0.31 0.46 11.51
CA LYS A 67 1.74 0.69 11.77
C LYS A 67 2.22 2.01 11.18
N LEU A 68 1.57 2.49 10.13
CA LEU A 68 1.97 3.69 9.38
C LEU A 68 1.05 4.89 9.64
N ASP A 69 -0.23 4.63 9.92
CA ASP A 69 -1.23 5.69 10.06
C ASP A 69 -0.90 6.60 11.22
N HIS A 70 -0.91 7.91 10.97
CA HIS A 70 -0.58 8.95 11.94
C HIS A 70 0.84 8.84 12.52
N THR A 71 1.78 8.34 11.72
CA THR A 71 3.20 8.25 12.10
C THR A 71 4.07 9.05 11.14
N SER A 72 5.36 9.15 11.48
CA SER A 72 6.40 9.55 10.53
C SER A 72 6.94 8.28 9.87
N LEU A 73 6.78 8.16 8.56
CA LEU A 73 7.15 6.96 7.81
C LEU A 73 8.63 6.62 7.97
N ASN A 74 9.48 7.65 8.07
CA ASN A 74 10.93 7.46 8.22
C ASN A 74 11.33 6.66 9.47
N ASP A 75 10.45 6.60 10.47
CA ASP A 75 10.69 5.88 11.72
C ASP A 75 10.40 4.38 11.60
N THR A 76 9.78 3.95 10.50
CA THR A 76 9.47 2.55 10.25
C THR A 76 10.68 1.86 9.61
N PRO A 77 11.17 0.73 10.17
CA PRO A 77 12.26 -0.03 9.55
C PRO A 77 11.91 -0.44 8.11
N GLY A 78 12.82 -0.16 7.20
CA GLY A 78 12.63 -0.36 5.76
C GLY A 78 12.09 0.86 5.02
N LEU A 79 11.63 1.88 5.74
CA LEU A 79 11.08 3.12 5.17
C LEU A 79 11.94 4.35 5.50
N GLU A 80 13.25 4.16 5.68
CA GLU A 80 14.17 5.26 5.98
C GLU A 80 14.24 6.28 4.85
N ASN A 81 14.00 5.84 3.61
CA ASN A 81 13.82 6.69 2.44
C ASN A 81 12.44 6.42 1.82
N PRO A 82 11.37 6.99 2.39
CA PRO A 82 10.00 6.60 2.05
C PRO A 82 9.48 7.28 0.78
N THR A 83 10.13 7.04 -0.34
CA THR A 83 9.59 7.41 -1.63
C THR A 83 8.32 6.60 -1.90
N LEU A 84 7.48 7.10 -2.79
CA LEU A 84 6.24 6.39 -3.16
C LEU A 84 6.54 4.94 -3.61
N GLU A 85 7.61 4.76 -4.38
CA GLU A 85 8.07 3.46 -4.88
C GLU A 85 8.50 2.53 -3.74
N ILE A 86 9.29 3.03 -2.79
CA ILE A 86 9.78 2.25 -1.64
C ILE A 86 8.62 1.85 -0.71
N ILE A 87 7.69 2.76 -0.47
CA ILE A 87 6.51 2.45 0.35
C ILE A 87 5.68 1.36 -0.33
N CYS A 88 5.50 1.45 -1.65
CA CYS A 88 4.76 0.47 -2.42
C CYS A 88 5.40 -0.93 -2.30
N GLN A 89 6.72 -1.02 -2.42
CA GLN A 89 7.47 -2.28 -2.23
C GLN A 89 7.35 -2.80 -0.80
N TRP A 90 7.37 -1.92 0.19
CA TRP A 90 7.20 -2.29 1.59
C TRP A 90 5.83 -2.94 1.83
N PHE A 91 4.76 -2.35 1.30
CA PHE A 91 3.43 -2.94 1.39
C PHE A 91 3.36 -4.32 0.75
N TRP A 92 3.98 -4.48 -0.42
CA TRP A 92 4.01 -5.77 -1.10
C TRP A 92 4.65 -6.85 -0.21
N LYS A 93 5.78 -6.55 0.40
CA LYS A 93 6.49 -7.48 1.28
C LYS A 93 5.69 -7.82 2.53
N GLN A 94 4.91 -6.88 3.05
CA GLN A 94 4.06 -7.11 4.21
C GLN A 94 2.81 -7.94 3.85
N LEU A 95 2.24 -7.70 2.68
CA LEU A 95 0.94 -8.27 2.31
C LEU A 95 1.06 -9.62 1.60
N SER A 96 2.06 -9.81 0.73
CA SER A 96 2.15 -10.99 -0.11
C SER A 96 2.16 -12.31 0.65
N PRO A 97 2.81 -12.44 1.83
CA PRO A 97 2.75 -13.69 2.59
C PRO A 97 1.39 -14.00 3.19
N LYS A 98 0.52 -12.99 3.31
CA LYS A 98 -0.77 -13.10 4.02
C LYS A 98 -1.98 -13.02 3.10
N LEU A 99 -1.78 -12.66 1.84
CA LEU A 99 -2.86 -12.54 0.85
C LEU A 99 -2.57 -13.42 -0.37
N PRO A 100 -2.97 -14.69 -0.34
CA PRO A 100 -2.89 -15.54 -1.53
C PRO A 100 -3.66 -14.90 -2.69
N GLY A 101 -3.04 -14.85 -3.86
CA GLY A 101 -3.64 -14.23 -5.03
C GLY A 101 -3.42 -12.72 -5.14
N LEU A 102 -2.67 -12.12 -4.22
CA LEU A 102 -2.28 -10.71 -4.36
C LEU A 102 -1.62 -10.51 -5.73
N SER A 103 -2.20 -9.64 -6.55
CA SER A 103 -1.77 -9.43 -7.92
C SER A 103 -1.25 -8.03 -8.21
N GLU A 104 -1.75 -7.05 -7.47
CA GLU A 104 -1.41 -5.66 -7.72
C GLU A 104 -1.69 -4.83 -6.48
N ILE A 105 -0.82 -3.87 -6.22
CA ILE A 105 -1.12 -2.79 -5.29
C ILE A 105 -0.86 -1.46 -5.98
N THR A 106 -1.65 -0.45 -5.63
CA THR A 106 -1.45 0.93 -6.08
C THR A 106 -1.46 1.83 -4.86
N LEU A 107 -0.43 2.65 -4.72
CA LEU A 107 -0.35 3.62 -3.64
C LEU A 107 -0.43 5.03 -4.23
N HIS A 108 -1.40 5.79 -3.76
CA HIS A 108 -1.60 7.19 -4.12
C HIS A 108 -1.01 8.06 -3.00
N GLU A 109 -0.09 8.93 -3.35
CA GLU A 109 0.44 9.95 -2.46
C GLU A 109 -0.48 11.17 -2.44
N THR A 110 -0.98 11.52 -3.62
CA THR A 110 -1.99 12.56 -3.86
C THR A 110 -2.96 12.03 -4.92
N PRO A 111 -4.09 12.72 -5.19
CA PRO A 111 -4.95 12.32 -6.32
C PRO A 111 -4.25 12.34 -7.69
N ARG A 112 -3.09 12.98 -7.78
CA ARG A 112 -2.37 13.17 -9.05
C ARG A 112 -1.14 12.29 -9.20
N ALA A 113 -0.70 11.61 -8.15
CA ALA A 113 0.53 10.83 -8.19
C ALA A 113 0.34 9.49 -7.50
N SER A 114 0.61 8.42 -8.22
CA SER A 114 0.48 7.07 -7.71
C SER A 114 1.58 6.17 -8.25
N CYS A 115 1.78 5.07 -7.56
CA CYS A 115 2.70 4.01 -7.95
C CYS A 115 1.97 2.68 -7.92
N THR A 116 2.11 1.89 -8.97
CA THR A 116 1.51 0.55 -9.06
C THR A 116 2.61 -0.50 -9.14
N LEU A 117 2.48 -1.54 -8.30
CA LEU A 117 3.37 -2.70 -8.29
C LEU A 117 2.57 -3.95 -8.58
N ARG A 118 2.99 -4.73 -9.58
CA ARG A 118 2.32 -5.96 -10.03
C ARG A 118 3.11 -7.23 -9.70
N GLY A 119 3.82 -7.21 -8.64
CA GLY A 119 4.63 -8.30 -8.17
C GLY A 119 6.12 -8.09 -8.43
N PRO A 120 6.94 -8.93 -7.82
CA PRO A 120 8.39 -8.88 -8.04
C PRO A 120 8.76 -9.33 -9.44
#